data_ec0d6bfeb0a0dea16fe42434ca5fc2c4
#
_entry.id   ec0d6bfeb0a0dea16fe42434ca5fc2c4
#
_cell.length_a   1.000
_cell.length_b   1.000
_cell.length_c   1.000
_cell.angle_alpha   90.00
_cell.angle_beta   90.00
_cell.angle_gamma   90.00
#
_symmetry.space_group_name_H-M   'P 1'
#
loop_
_entity.id
_entity.type
_entity.pdbx_description
1 polymer ?
#
loop_
_entity_poly.entity_id
_entity_poly.type
_entity_poly.pdbx_seq_one_letter_code
_entity_poly.pdbx_strand_id
1 'polypeptide(L)'
;KAEEIKKVKKIIPPHIIALEELTIIEKKELWQSGKIKEYHSEISESLRKYIENRYNFIALELTTNEILEYIKNHISVEIFNELKKILEISDLAKFAKSKPTDNENIECIKLSVKFVNQTKLIDDTNE
;
A
#
# COMPACT_ATOMS: atom_id res chain seq x y z
N LYS A 1 -6.51 37.10 8.21
CA LYS A 1 -6.39 36.56 8.11
C LYS A 1 -6.57 35.70 7.55
N ALA A 2 -6.84 35.59 7.36
CA ALA A 2 -7.10 34.74 6.93
C ALA A 2 -6.75 34.23 6.16
N GLU A 3 -6.48 34.25 5.90
CA GLU A 3 -6.20 33.74 5.29
C GLU A 3 -5.89 32.86 5.13
N GLU A 4 -5.74 32.77 5.46
CA GLU A 4 -5.36 31.90 5.56
C GLU A 4 -5.74 30.93 5.43
N ILE A 5 -6.11 30.96 5.61
CA ILE A 5 -6.55 30.05 5.68
C ILE A 5 -6.98 29.45 4.79
N LYS A 6 -7.23 29.78 4.33
CA LYS A 6 -7.68 29.21 3.60
C LYS A 6 -7.21 28.72 2.72
N LYS A 7 -6.59 28.66 2.78
CA LYS A 7 -6.14 28.12 1.96
C LYS A 7 -6.48 26.97 1.84
N VAL A 8 -7.08 26.80 1.26
CA VAL A 8 -7.53 25.57 0.99
C VAL A 8 -6.51 24.78 0.34
N LYS A 9 -5.94 23.82 1.01
CA LYS A 9 -5.05 22.97 0.40
C LYS A 9 -5.80 22.03 -0.42
N LYS A 10 -5.37 21.78 -1.60
CA LYS A 10 -5.90 20.71 -2.36
C LYS A 10 -5.52 19.46 -1.70
N ILE A 11 -6.47 18.63 -1.39
CA ILE A 11 -6.21 17.35 -0.78
C ILE A 11 -6.08 16.33 -1.88
N ILE A 12 -4.91 15.75 -1.99
CA ILE A 12 -4.67 14.72 -2.98
C ILE A 12 -5.24 13.41 -2.48
N PRO A 13 -6.10 12.75 -3.26
CA PRO A 13 -6.69 11.49 -2.79
C PRO A 13 -5.64 10.44 -2.47
N PRO A 14 -5.88 9.61 -1.46
CA PRO A 14 -4.89 8.62 -1.06
C PRO A 14 -4.47 7.69 -2.18
N HIS A 15 -5.38 7.34 -3.08
CA HIS A 15 -5.03 6.39 -4.14
C HIS A 15 -4.07 7.01 -5.16
N ILE A 16 -4.18 8.31 -5.39
CA ILE A 16 -3.27 8.97 -6.32
C ILE A 16 -1.84 8.92 -5.77
N ILE A 17 -1.69 9.24 -4.48
CA ILE A 17 -0.38 9.18 -3.85
C ILE A 17 0.17 7.77 -3.89
N ALA A 18 -0.66 6.79 -3.53
CA ALA A 18 -0.20 5.41 -3.47
C ALA A 18 0.23 4.90 -4.85
N LEU A 19 -0.57 5.17 -5.87
CA LEU A 19 -0.24 4.68 -7.21
C LEU A 19 1.03 5.33 -7.74
N GLU A 20 1.24 6.61 -7.41
CA GLU A 20 2.48 7.27 -7.77
C GLU A 20 3.66 6.64 -7.08
N GLU A 21 3.53 6.39 -5.78
CA GLU A 21 4.62 5.78 -5.02
C GLU A 21 4.96 4.40 -5.54
N LEU A 22 3.92 3.61 -5.85
CA LEU A 22 4.16 2.25 -6.36
C LEU A 22 4.85 2.30 -7.72
N THR A 23 4.48 3.26 -8.56
CA THR A 23 5.16 3.42 -9.85
C THR A 23 6.63 3.76 -9.65
N ILE A 24 6.93 4.65 -8.71
CA ILE A 24 8.32 5.03 -8.43
C ILE A 24 9.10 3.83 -7.90
N ILE A 25 8.48 3.07 -7.00
CA ILE A 25 9.14 1.88 -6.45
C ILE A 25 9.49 0.90 -7.57
N GLU A 26 8.55 0.68 -8.48
CA GLU A 26 8.79 -0.24 -9.57
C GLU A 26 9.94 0.22 -10.45
N LYS A 27 10.01 1.51 -10.73
CA LYS A 27 11.05 2.05 -11.60
C LYS A 27 12.43 2.03 -10.99
N LYS A 28 12.52 1.95 -9.68
CA LYS A 28 13.82 1.87 -9.02
C LYS A 28 14.52 0.53 -9.23
N GLU A 29 13.79 -0.48 -9.66
CA GLU A 29 14.35 -1.82 -9.89
C GLU A 29 15.15 -2.33 -8.69
N LEU A 30 14.57 -2.16 -7.51
CA LEU A 30 15.30 -2.49 -6.28
C LEU A 30 15.56 -3.98 -6.14
N TRP A 31 14.53 -4.82 -6.35
CA TRP A 31 14.73 -6.24 -6.15
C TRP A 31 15.62 -6.83 -7.25
N GLN A 32 15.56 -6.28 -8.46
CA GLN A 32 16.42 -6.73 -9.54
C GLN A 32 17.90 -6.41 -9.25
N SER A 33 18.12 -5.36 -8.46
CA SER A 33 19.46 -4.95 -8.07
C SER A 33 19.93 -5.59 -6.76
N GLY A 34 19.17 -6.55 -6.26
CA GLY A 34 19.55 -7.23 -5.02
C GLY A 34 19.05 -6.56 -3.76
N LYS A 35 18.29 -5.47 -3.87
CA LYS A 35 17.79 -4.74 -2.70
C LYS A 35 16.36 -5.18 -2.39
N ILE A 36 16.21 -6.47 -2.13
CA ILE A 36 14.89 -7.07 -1.97
C ILE A 36 14.20 -6.57 -0.71
N LYS A 37 14.95 -6.48 0.38
CA LYS A 37 14.37 -6.02 1.63
C LYS A 37 13.88 -4.59 1.53
N GLU A 38 14.67 -3.74 0.88
CA GLU A 38 14.30 -2.35 0.69
C GLU A 38 13.04 -2.24 -0.17
N TYR A 39 12.96 -3.06 -1.23
CA TYR A 39 11.81 -3.10 -2.11
C TYR A 39 10.53 -3.39 -1.33
N HIS A 40 10.55 -4.44 -0.53
CA HIS A 40 9.36 -4.82 0.22
C HIS A 40 9.05 -3.86 1.35
N SER A 41 10.06 -3.24 1.93
CA SER A 41 9.82 -2.22 2.93
C SER A 41 9.09 -1.02 2.33
N GLU A 42 9.48 -0.61 1.13
CA GLU A 42 8.84 0.53 0.50
C GLU A 42 7.40 0.21 0.07
N ILE A 43 7.17 -1.00 -0.46
CA ILE A 43 5.81 -1.39 -0.82
C ILE A 43 4.93 -1.42 0.43
N SER A 44 5.42 -2.05 1.49
CA SER A 44 4.64 -2.18 2.71
C SER A 44 4.32 -0.81 3.30
N GLU A 45 5.28 0.08 3.30
CA GLU A 45 5.04 1.41 3.84
C GLU A 45 4.02 2.19 3.01
N SER A 46 4.12 2.09 1.69
CA SER A 46 3.18 2.79 0.83
C SER A 46 1.75 2.27 1.02
N LEU A 47 1.60 0.95 1.11
CA LEU A 47 0.29 0.37 1.34
C LEU A 47 -0.28 0.72 2.71
N ARG A 48 0.55 0.70 3.75
CA ARG A 48 0.10 1.06 5.08
C ARG A 48 -0.35 2.51 5.14
N LYS A 49 0.37 3.38 4.48
CA LYS A 49 0.00 4.78 4.43
C LYS A 49 -1.33 4.95 3.67
N TYR A 50 -1.48 4.22 2.56
CA TYR A 50 -2.73 4.26 1.82
C TYR A 50 -3.90 3.79 2.69
N ILE A 51 -3.72 2.66 3.38
CA ILE A 51 -4.76 2.10 4.22
C ILE A 51 -5.13 3.08 5.34
N GLU A 52 -4.13 3.68 5.94
CA GLU A 52 -4.36 4.64 7.02
C GLU A 52 -5.22 5.81 6.54
N ASN A 53 -4.89 6.35 5.38
CA ASN A 53 -5.61 7.50 4.85
C ASN A 53 -6.96 7.14 4.24
N ARG A 54 -7.05 5.95 3.66
CA ARG A 54 -8.29 5.52 3.02
C ARG A 54 -9.35 5.11 4.04
N TYR A 55 -8.92 4.42 5.09
CA TYR A 55 -9.84 3.86 6.07
C TYR A 55 -9.84 4.59 7.41
N ASN A 56 -8.99 5.58 7.53
CA ASN A 56 -9.02 6.50 8.67
C ASN A 56 -8.66 5.84 9.99
N PHE A 57 -7.61 5.05 10.01
CA PHE A 57 -7.09 4.53 11.26
C PHE A 57 -5.57 4.43 11.14
N ILE A 58 -4.90 4.31 12.28
CA ILE A 58 -3.44 4.27 12.29
C ILE A 58 -2.96 2.91 11.85
N ALA A 59 -2.40 2.83 10.66
CA ALA A 59 -1.94 1.56 10.09
C ALA A 59 -0.43 1.45 10.03
N LEU A 60 0.27 2.59 9.92
CA LEU A 60 1.73 2.55 9.74
C LEU A 60 2.44 1.88 10.90
N GLU A 61 1.87 1.92 12.08
CA GLU A 61 2.52 1.36 13.25
C GLU A 61 1.96 0.03 13.68
N LEU A 62 1.07 -0.57 12.88
CA LEU A 62 0.46 -1.83 13.22
C LEU A 62 1.18 -2.98 12.54
N THR A 63 1.10 -4.15 13.16
CA THR A 63 1.61 -5.36 12.53
C THR A 63 0.67 -5.80 11.42
N THR A 64 1.14 -6.71 10.59
CA THR A 64 0.31 -7.28 9.53
C THR A 64 -0.97 -7.85 10.10
N ASN A 65 -0.88 -8.63 11.17
CA ASN A 65 -2.08 -9.24 11.74
C ASN A 65 -3.05 -8.20 12.27
N GLU A 66 -2.55 -7.14 12.85
CA GLU A 66 -3.41 -6.08 13.37
C GLU A 66 -4.14 -5.36 12.24
N ILE A 67 -3.43 -5.09 11.16
CA ILE A 67 -4.05 -4.45 10.01
C ILE A 67 -5.13 -5.35 9.42
N LEU A 68 -4.82 -6.63 9.24
CA LEU A 68 -5.77 -7.56 8.65
C LEU A 68 -7.00 -7.72 9.53
N GLU A 69 -6.80 -7.76 10.83
CA GLU A 69 -7.93 -7.89 11.74
C GLU A 69 -8.88 -6.69 11.64
N TYR A 70 -8.30 -5.50 11.49
CA TYR A 70 -9.13 -4.30 11.36
C TYR A 70 -9.85 -4.26 10.03
N ILE A 71 -9.13 -4.56 8.94
CA ILE A 71 -9.64 -4.26 7.61
C ILE A 71 -10.60 -5.33 7.09
N LYS A 72 -10.60 -6.50 7.72
CA LYS A 72 -11.35 -7.63 7.18
C LYS A 72 -12.83 -7.36 7.01
N ASN A 73 -13.38 -6.44 7.80
CA ASN A 73 -14.80 -6.11 7.71
C ASN A 73 -15.09 -5.00 6.71
N HIS A 74 -14.05 -4.49 6.05
CA HIS A 74 -14.21 -3.36 5.14
C HIS A 74 -13.97 -3.73 3.69
N ILE A 75 -13.52 -4.95 3.42
CA ILE A 75 -13.18 -5.37 2.07
C ILE A 75 -13.71 -6.79 1.85
N SER A 76 -13.77 -7.20 0.60
CA SER A 76 -14.22 -8.54 0.27
C SER A 76 -13.17 -9.57 0.68
N VAL A 77 -13.61 -10.82 0.77
CA VAL A 77 -12.69 -11.91 1.11
C VAL A 77 -11.57 -12.01 0.08
N GLU A 78 -11.90 -11.79 -1.17
CA GLU A 78 -10.91 -11.89 -2.23
C GLU A 78 -9.83 -10.83 -2.08
N ILE A 79 -10.25 -9.59 -1.87
CA ILE A 79 -9.31 -8.49 -1.67
C ILE A 79 -8.49 -8.71 -0.40
N PHE A 80 -9.16 -9.20 0.64
CA PHE A 80 -8.48 -9.50 1.90
C PHE A 80 -7.35 -10.50 1.69
N ASN A 81 -7.62 -11.58 0.95
CA ASN A 81 -6.61 -12.61 0.73
C ASN A 81 -5.44 -12.07 -0.08
N GLU A 82 -5.70 -11.18 -1.02
CA GLU A 82 -4.63 -10.58 -1.80
C GLU A 82 -3.78 -9.66 -0.95
N LEU A 83 -4.41 -8.86 -0.11
CA LEU A 83 -3.67 -7.98 0.80
C LEU A 83 -2.82 -8.80 1.77
N LYS A 84 -3.41 -9.87 2.31
CA LYS A 84 -2.68 -10.74 3.22
C LYS A 84 -1.43 -11.27 2.55
N LYS A 85 -1.54 -11.70 1.30
CA LYS A 85 -0.40 -12.25 0.58
C LYS A 85 0.70 -11.20 0.43
N ILE A 86 0.35 -9.97 0.05
CA ILE A 86 1.34 -8.92 -0.09
C ILE A 86 2.07 -8.67 1.22
N LEU A 87 1.31 -8.51 2.29
CA LEU A 87 1.91 -8.15 3.57
C LEU A 87 2.74 -9.29 4.14
N GLU A 88 2.31 -10.54 3.93
CA GLU A 88 3.08 -11.68 4.42
C GLU A 88 4.39 -11.86 3.65
N ILE A 89 4.35 -11.70 2.33
CA ILE A 89 5.58 -11.77 1.55
C ILE A 89 6.53 -10.66 1.98
N SER A 90 6.00 -9.47 2.21
CA SER A 90 6.83 -8.35 2.64
C SER A 90 7.46 -8.62 4.01
N ASP A 91 6.70 -9.20 4.92
CA ASP A 91 7.24 -9.53 6.25
C ASP A 91 8.35 -10.56 6.15
N LEU A 92 8.16 -11.59 5.31
CA LEU A 92 9.20 -12.58 5.12
C LEU A 92 10.47 -11.96 4.57
N ALA A 93 10.34 -11.05 3.62
CA ALA A 93 11.50 -10.38 3.04
C ALA A 93 12.23 -9.50 4.06
N LYS A 94 11.46 -8.87 4.97
CA LYS A 94 12.03 -7.92 5.91
C LYS A 94 12.61 -8.59 7.14
N PHE A 95 11.97 -9.64 7.62
CA PHE A 95 12.29 -10.18 8.95
C PHE A 95 12.80 -11.60 8.94
N ALA A 96 12.58 -12.36 7.88
CA ALA A 96 13.08 -13.72 7.79
C ALA A 96 14.28 -13.75 6.88
N LYS A 97 15.00 -14.87 6.90
CA LYS A 97 16.19 -14.97 6.08
C LYS A 97 15.90 -15.49 4.69
N SER A 98 14.70 -15.98 4.46
CA SER A 98 14.38 -16.50 3.14
C SER A 98 14.03 -15.36 2.22
N LYS A 99 14.36 -15.54 0.95
CA LYS A 99 14.07 -14.54 -0.05
C LYS A 99 12.82 -14.90 -0.83
N PRO A 100 11.96 -13.93 -1.11
CA PRO A 100 10.86 -14.17 -2.04
C PRO A 100 11.42 -14.54 -3.41
N THR A 101 10.66 -15.32 -4.15
CA THR A 101 11.02 -15.63 -5.53
C THR A 101 10.81 -14.40 -6.41
N ASP A 102 11.39 -14.45 -7.61
CA ASP A 102 11.19 -13.36 -8.56
C ASP A 102 9.70 -13.17 -8.86
N ASN A 103 8.96 -14.28 -9.01
CA ASN A 103 7.53 -14.17 -9.26
C ASN A 103 6.81 -13.52 -8.09
N GLU A 104 7.21 -13.84 -6.87
CA GLU A 104 6.60 -13.20 -5.71
C GLU A 104 6.91 -11.71 -5.66
N ASN A 105 8.12 -11.33 -6.04
CA ASN A 105 8.47 -9.91 -6.10
C ASN A 105 7.61 -9.18 -7.12
N ILE A 106 7.43 -9.77 -8.30
CA ILE A 106 6.61 -9.17 -9.34
C ILE A 106 5.16 -9.10 -8.90
N GLU A 107 4.69 -10.18 -8.27
CA GLU A 107 3.29 -10.24 -7.85
C GLU A 107 2.96 -9.21 -6.79
N CYS A 108 3.91 -8.94 -5.89
CA CYS A 108 3.65 -7.97 -4.83
C CYS A 108 3.30 -6.59 -5.35
N ILE A 109 4.03 -6.10 -6.35
CA ILE A 109 3.73 -4.77 -6.86
C ILE A 109 2.41 -4.80 -7.65
N LYS A 110 2.17 -5.86 -8.41
CA LYS A 110 0.94 -5.96 -9.17
C LYS A 110 -0.29 -6.03 -8.27
N LEU A 111 -0.22 -6.84 -7.23
CA LEU A 111 -1.33 -6.96 -6.30
C LEU A 111 -1.53 -5.67 -5.51
N SER A 112 -0.44 -4.96 -5.23
CA SER A 112 -0.54 -3.69 -4.52
C SER A 112 -1.30 -2.67 -5.35
N VAL A 113 -0.96 -2.55 -6.63
CA VAL A 113 -1.67 -1.65 -7.52
C VAL A 113 -3.14 -2.06 -7.63
N LYS A 114 -3.38 -3.36 -7.76
CA LYS A 114 -4.74 -3.86 -7.85
C LYS A 114 -5.53 -3.54 -6.59
N PHE A 115 -4.92 -3.74 -5.41
CA PHE A 115 -5.58 -3.44 -4.14
C PHE A 115 -6.01 -1.98 -4.07
N VAL A 116 -5.11 -1.08 -4.43
CA VAL A 116 -5.43 0.34 -4.38
C VAL A 116 -6.57 0.66 -5.34
N ASN A 117 -6.49 0.14 -6.56
CA ASN A 117 -7.53 0.41 -7.55
C ASN A 117 -8.88 -0.18 -7.18
N GLN A 118 -8.89 -1.29 -6.47
CA GLN A 118 -10.15 -1.93 -6.08
C GLN A 118 -10.78 -1.31 -4.85
N THR A 119 -9.99 -0.58 -4.06
CA THR A 119 -10.51 -0.03 -2.80
C THR A 119 -10.59 1.49 -2.80
N LYS A 120 -10.12 2.15 -3.83
CA LYS A 120 -10.11 3.61 -3.87
C LYS A 120 -11.54 4.13 -3.85
N LEU A 121 -11.70 5.30 -3.25
CA LEU A 121 -13.00 5.94 -3.24
C LEU A 121 -13.25 6.56 -4.60
N ILE A 122 -14.46 6.40 -5.06
CA ILE A 122 -14.85 7.00 -6.32
C ILE A 122 -15.45 8.35 -6.01
N ASP A 123 -14.97 9.34 -6.72
CA ASP A 123 -15.47 10.69 -6.51
C ASP A 123 -16.73 10.88 -7.33
N ASP A 124 -17.85 10.95 -6.65
CA ASP A 124 -19.13 11.04 -7.32
C ASP A 124 -19.27 12.32 -8.12
N THR A 125 -18.54 13.35 -7.75
CA THR A 125 -18.66 14.61 -8.48
C THR A 125 -18.04 14.54 -9.86
N ASN A 126 -17.32 13.48 -10.15
CA ASN A 126 -16.71 13.32 -11.46
C ASN A 126 -17.63 12.67 -12.46
N GLU A 127 -18.82 12.32 -12.03
CA GLU A 127 -19.73 11.65 -12.95
C GLU A 127 -20.27 12.55 -14.03
#